data_72ef48223506b624ada93695be5f72a7
#
_entry.id   72ef48223506b624ada93695be5f72a7
#
_cell.length_a   1.000
_cell.length_b   1.000
_cell.length_c   1.000
_cell.angle_alpha   90.00
_cell.angle_beta   90.00
_cell.angle_gamma   90.00
#
_symmetry.space_group_name_H-M   'P 1'
#
loop_
_entity.id
_entity.type
_entity.pdbx_description
1 polymer ?
#
loop_
_entity_poly.entity_id
_entity_poly.type
_entity_poly.pdbx_seq_one_letter_code
_entity_poly.pdbx_strand_id
1 'polypeptide(L)'
;MATMLATAFLVAGCKTEQPVVRPVEIDEAQAFADRLIAEKIAVAADAQREFVALVNEDKAMMAQKQKSLETDEVDVDYLGKPQELLQVFAHRYGYRFVESGKYRTLRNSNVRMTKTPPLEVLRNVGYQINSAANVILDKNAHVLRLEYRDKAIRRRGFRQGPSSQADTLGG
;
A
#
# COMPACT_ATOMS: atom_id res chain seq x y z
N MET A 1 -56.52 -58.10 24.55
CA MET A 1 -57.51 -57.00 24.65
C MET A 1 -56.72 -55.71 24.41
N ALA A 2 -56.77 -55.15 23.25
CA ALA A 2 -56.08 -53.92 22.88
C ALA A 2 -57.07 -53.09 22.08
N THR A 3 -57.52 -51.99 22.70
CA THR A 3 -58.47 -51.03 22.13
C THR A 3 -57.67 -49.93 21.41
N MET A 4 -57.80 -49.92 20.05
CA MET A 4 -57.29 -48.85 19.21
C MET A 4 -58.25 -47.66 19.24
N LEU A 5 -57.78 -46.51 19.69
CA LEU A 5 -58.52 -45.25 19.62
C LEU A 5 -58.03 -44.49 18.37
N ALA A 6 -58.90 -44.40 17.36
CA ALA A 6 -58.64 -43.61 16.16
C ALA A 6 -59.16 -42.20 16.35
N THR A 7 -58.29 -41.23 16.44
CA THR A 7 -58.58 -39.79 16.45
C THR A 7 -58.58 -39.22 15.05
N ALA A 8 -59.75 -38.90 14.51
CA ALA A 8 -59.93 -38.24 13.23
C ALA A 8 -59.70 -36.75 13.39
N PHE A 9 -58.65 -36.20 12.77
CA PHE A 9 -58.41 -34.74 12.67
C PHE A 9 -59.20 -34.18 11.48
N LEU A 10 -60.21 -33.40 11.78
CA LEU A 10 -60.94 -32.60 10.80
C LEU A 10 -60.10 -31.34 10.48
N VAL A 11 -59.44 -31.35 9.32
CA VAL A 11 -58.79 -30.14 8.79
C VAL A 11 -59.84 -29.28 8.11
N ALA A 12 -60.28 -28.23 8.80
CA ALA A 12 -61.11 -27.17 8.22
C ALA A 12 -60.23 -26.34 7.25
N GLY A 13 -60.32 -26.62 5.96
CA GLY A 13 -59.66 -25.82 4.94
C GLY A 13 -60.32 -24.43 4.85
N CYS A 14 -59.65 -23.39 5.29
CA CYS A 14 -60.00 -22.00 4.94
C CYS A 14 -59.76 -21.83 3.43
N LYS A 15 -60.86 -21.71 2.64
CA LYS A 15 -60.78 -21.18 1.30
C LYS A 15 -60.37 -19.70 1.38
N THR A 16 -59.07 -19.43 1.19
CA THR A 16 -58.61 -18.09 0.91
C THR A 16 -58.97 -17.78 -0.55
N GLU A 17 -59.99 -16.96 -0.74
CA GLU A 17 -60.26 -16.33 -2.06
C GLU A 17 -59.04 -15.47 -2.40
N GLN A 18 -58.21 -15.99 -3.24
CA GLN A 18 -57.14 -15.17 -3.84
C GLN A 18 -57.79 -14.11 -4.73
N PRO A 19 -57.48 -12.83 -4.52
CA PRO A 19 -57.93 -11.77 -5.44
C PRO A 19 -57.48 -12.15 -6.83
N VAL A 20 -58.41 -12.29 -7.80
CA VAL A 20 -58.13 -12.47 -9.19
C VAL A 20 -57.46 -11.20 -9.71
N VAL A 21 -56.14 -11.10 -9.54
CA VAL A 21 -55.32 -10.05 -10.14
C VAL A 21 -55.37 -10.28 -11.65
N ARG A 22 -55.89 -9.31 -12.39
CA ARG A 22 -56.04 -9.42 -13.84
C ARG A 22 -54.64 -9.59 -14.45
N PRO A 23 -54.43 -10.62 -15.33
CA PRO A 23 -53.10 -10.92 -15.85
C PRO A 23 -52.42 -9.75 -16.58
N VAL A 24 -53.15 -8.79 -17.09
CA VAL A 24 -52.66 -7.63 -17.83
C VAL A 24 -51.93 -6.63 -16.94
N GLU A 25 -52.37 -6.40 -15.69
CA GLU A 25 -51.71 -5.44 -14.78
C GLU A 25 -50.38 -5.96 -14.23
N ILE A 26 -50.22 -7.29 -14.12
CA ILE A 26 -48.97 -7.91 -13.65
C ILE A 26 -47.89 -7.77 -14.72
N ASP A 27 -48.25 -7.91 -15.98
CA ASP A 27 -47.31 -7.85 -17.10
C ASP A 27 -46.76 -6.43 -17.32
N GLU A 28 -47.62 -5.41 -17.18
CA GLU A 28 -47.18 -3.99 -17.24
C GLU A 28 -46.28 -3.61 -16.07
N ALA A 29 -46.62 -4.04 -14.86
CA ALA A 29 -45.82 -3.76 -13.67
C ALA A 29 -44.43 -4.45 -13.72
N GLN A 30 -44.39 -5.68 -14.22
CA GLN A 30 -43.11 -6.38 -14.44
C GLN A 30 -42.27 -5.71 -15.54
N ALA A 31 -42.86 -5.36 -16.66
CA ALA A 31 -42.17 -4.67 -17.75
C ALA A 31 -41.60 -3.30 -17.29
N PHE A 32 -42.34 -2.59 -16.45
CA PHE A 32 -41.84 -1.36 -15.85
C PHE A 32 -40.67 -1.60 -14.89
N ALA A 33 -40.79 -2.59 -14.00
CA ALA A 33 -39.72 -2.95 -13.08
C ALA A 33 -38.44 -3.39 -13.80
N ASP A 34 -38.57 -4.23 -14.84
CA ASP A 34 -37.45 -4.69 -15.65
C ASP A 34 -36.74 -3.54 -16.38
N ARG A 35 -37.52 -2.58 -16.89
CA ARG A 35 -36.95 -1.36 -17.53
C ARG A 35 -36.18 -0.52 -16.51
N LEU A 36 -36.76 -0.31 -15.33
CA LEU A 36 -36.10 0.46 -14.25
C LEU A 36 -34.81 -0.22 -13.78
N ILE A 37 -34.83 -1.54 -13.61
CA ILE A 37 -33.65 -2.32 -13.24
C ILE A 37 -32.60 -2.24 -14.34
N ALA A 38 -32.97 -2.40 -15.60
CA ALA A 38 -32.05 -2.30 -16.74
C ALA A 38 -31.40 -0.91 -16.82
N GLU A 39 -32.16 0.16 -16.61
CA GLU A 39 -31.64 1.53 -16.56
C GLU A 39 -30.63 1.71 -15.42
N LYS A 40 -30.96 1.23 -14.22
CA LYS A 40 -30.05 1.36 -13.06
C LYS A 40 -28.78 0.53 -13.23
N ILE A 41 -28.91 -0.67 -13.82
CA ILE A 41 -27.73 -1.50 -14.15
C ILE A 41 -26.85 -0.79 -15.20
N ALA A 42 -27.42 -0.18 -16.21
CA ALA A 42 -26.67 0.55 -17.23
C ALA A 42 -25.89 1.71 -16.60
N VAL A 43 -26.54 2.53 -15.77
CA VAL A 43 -25.89 3.65 -15.06
C VAL A 43 -24.76 3.14 -14.14
N ALA A 44 -24.99 2.07 -13.40
CA ALA A 44 -23.96 1.48 -12.51
C ALA A 44 -22.77 0.93 -13.32
N ALA A 45 -23.03 0.27 -14.47
CA ALA A 45 -21.99 -0.24 -15.34
C ALA A 45 -21.16 0.87 -15.99
N ASP A 46 -21.79 1.98 -16.37
CA ASP A 46 -21.08 3.15 -16.92
C ASP A 46 -20.20 3.82 -15.85
N ALA A 47 -20.73 4.04 -14.66
CA ALA A 47 -19.95 4.59 -13.53
C ALA A 47 -18.77 3.69 -13.16
N GLN A 48 -18.95 2.36 -13.21
CA GLN A 48 -17.87 1.42 -12.94
C GLN A 48 -16.79 1.46 -14.04
N ARG A 49 -17.18 1.59 -15.31
CA ARG A 49 -16.24 1.73 -16.44
C ARG A 49 -15.40 2.99 -16.30
N GLU A 50 -16.05 4.12 -16.00
CA GLU A 50 -15.38 5.39 -15.77
C GLU A 50 -14.39 5.32 -14.61
N PHE A 51 -14.81 4.75 -13.47
CA PHE A 51 -13.93 4.54 -12.32
C PHE A 51 -12.71 3.69 -12.65
N VAL A 52 -12.89 2.57 -13.37
CA VAL A 52 -11.78 1.71 -13.80
C VAL A 52 -10.83 2.45 -14.75
N ALA A 53 -11.36 3.27 -15.66
CA ALA A 53 -10.53 4.08 -16.56
C ALA A 53 -9.66 5.07 -15.80
N LEU A 54 -10.23 5.81 -14.85
CA LEU A 54 -9.49 6.74 -13.98
C LEU A 54 -8.41 6.04 -13.16
N VAL A 55 -8.72 4.90 -12.54
CA VAL A 55 -7.74 4.12 -11.77
C VAL A 55 -6.59 3.62 -12.65
N ASN A 56 -6.87 3.22 -13.88
CA ASN A 56 -5.83 2.78 -14.81
C ASN A 56 -4.94 3.94 -15.29
N GLU A 57 -5.51 5.11 -15.51
CA GLU A 57 -4.76 6.32 -15.84
C GLU A 57 -3.84 6.73 -14.70
N ASP A 58 -4.34 6.76 -13.46
CA ASP A 58 -3.53 7.06 -12.27
C ASP A 58 -2.37 6.06 -12.11
N LYS A 59 -2.63 4.77 -12.31
CA LYS A 59 -1.58 3.73 -12.27
C LYS A 59 -0.52 3.95 -13.35
N ALA A 60 -0.93 4.31 -14.58
CA ALA A 60 0.00 4.58 -15.67
C ALA A 60 0.87 5.81 -15.37
N MET A 61 0.28 6.89 -14.87
CA MET A 61 1.02 8.09 -14.45
C MET A 61 2.02 7.78 -13.33
N MET A 62 1.63 6.99 -12.32
CA MET A 62 2.52 6.58 -11.24
C MET A 62 3.68 5.72 -11.75
N ALA A 63 3.40 4.76 -12.63
CA ALA A 63 4.44 3.93 -13.24
C ALA A 63 5.45 4.78 -14.06
N GLN A 64 4.98 5.78 -14.78
CA GLN A 64 5.83 6.71 -15.50
C GLN A 64 6.70 7.53 -14.56
N LYS A 65 6.14 8.11 -13.49
CA LYS A 65 6.93 8.84 -12.47
C LYS A 65 8.02 7.98 -11.83
N GLN A 66 7.72 6.71 -11.56
CA GLN A 66 8.70 5.78 -10.98
C GLN A 66 9.82 5.43 -11.96
N LYS A 67 9.49 5.26 -13.25
CA LYS A 67 10.49 5.05 -14.28
C LYS A 67 11.41 6.25 -14.42
N SER A 68 10.88 7.46 -14.31
CA SER A 68 11.65 8.70 -14.43
C SER A 68 12.67 8.88 -13.29
N LEU A 69 12.51 8.23 -12.14
CA LEU A 69 13.53 8.18 -11.08
C LEU A 69 14.89 7.64 -11.58
N GLU A 70 14.89 6.78 -12.59
CA GLU A 70 16.11 6.17 -13.15
C GLU A 70 16.58 6.85 -14.45
N THR A 71 15.64 7.44 -15.20
CA THR A 71 15.90 7.92 -16.55
C THR A 71 16.00 9.43 -16.68
N ASP A 72 15.40 10.18 -15.75
CA ASP A 72 15.48 11.63 -15.75
C ASP A 72 16.89 12.10 -15.42
N GLU A 73 17.22 13.28 -15.89
CA GLU A 73 18.40 14.04 -15.48
C GLU A 73 17.96 15.23 -14.63
N VAL A 74 18.54 15.38 -13.45
CA VAL A 74 18.27 16.49 -12.54
C VAL A 74 19.52 17.22 -12.15
N ASP A 75 19.37 18.53 -11.97
CA ASP A 75 20.36 19.37 -11.34
C ASP A 75 19.93 19.60 -9.89
N VAL A 76 20.81 19.25 -8.95
CA VAL A 76 20.56 19.40 -7.52
C VAL A 76 21.71 20.15 -6.87
N ASP A 77 21.39 21.27 -6.26
CA ASP A 77 22.28 22.01 -5.31
C ASP A 77 21.51 22.16 -4.02
N TYR A 78 21.82 21.31 -3.04
CA TYR A 78 21.09 21.22 -1.78
C TYR A 78 22.03 21.14 -0.58
N LEU A 79 21.80 21.99 0.38
CA LEU A 79 22.45 21.95 1.70
C LEU A 79 21.37 22.01 2.78
N GLY A 80 21.12 20.91 3.46
CA GLY A 80 20.04 20.86 4.46
C GLY A 80 19.85 19.48 5.06
N LYS A 81 18.70 19.29 5.72
CA LYS A 81 18.36 18.02 6.34
C LYS A 81 18.06 16.96 5.30
N PRO A 82 18.69 15.78 5.37
CA PRO A 82 18.47 14.71 4.41
C PRO A 82 17.01 14.26 4.32
N GLN A 83 16.25 14.33 5.43
CA GLN A 83 14.83 13.98 5.45
C GLN A 83 13.99 14.82 4.48
N GLU A 84 14.22 16.13 4.46
CA GLU A 84 13.49 17.08 3.60
C GLU A 84 13.73 16.77 2.12
N LEU A 85 15.01 16.54 1.75
CA LEU A 85 15.37 16.20 0.38
C LEU A 85 14.75 14.85 -0.05
N LEU A 86 14.85 13.83 0.82
CA LEU A 86 14.28 12.51 0.56
C LEU A 86 12.76 12.56 0.41
N GLN A 87 12.08 13.36 1.23
CA GLN A 87 10.63 13.56 1.15
C GLN A 87 10.21 14.22 -0.16
N VAL A 88 10.93 15.26 -0.60
CA VAL A 88 10.67 15.93 -1.88
C VAL A 88 10.85 14.96 -3.06
N PHE A 89 11.93 14.18 -3.05
CA PHE A 89 12.18 13.17 -4.09
C PHE A 89 11.10 12.07 -4.07
N ALA A 90 10.74 11.55 -2.90
CA ALA A 90 9.68 10.56 -2.80
C ALA A 90 8.38 11.07 -3.42
N HIS A 91 7.93 12.27 -3.04
CA HIS A 91 6.70 12.86 -3.58
C HIS A 91 6.77 13.09 -5.09
N ARG A 92 7.90 13.63 -5.59
CA ARG A 92 8.09 13.91 -7.02
C ARG A 92 7.98 12.66 -7.89
N TYR A 93 8.56 11.55 -7.44
CA TYR A 93 8.64 10.29 -8.19
C TYR A 93 7.58 9.25 -7.79
N GLY A 94 6.55 9.65 -7.06
CA GLY A 94 5.40 8.79 -6.73
C GLY A 94 5.71 7.71 -5.69
N TYR A 95 6.66 7.96 -4.79
CA TYR A 95 6.96 7.10 -3.65
C TYR A 95 6.39 7.70 -2.36
N ARG A 96 5.98 6.83 -1.44
CA ARG A 96 5.63 7.24 -0.09
C ARG A 96 6.89 7.31 0.77
N PHE A 97 7.15 8.47 1.38
CA PHE A 97 8.24 8.62 2.34
C PHE A 97 7.84 8.08 3.71
N VAL A 98 8.70 7.25 4.33
CA VAL A 98 8.48 6.66 5.65
C VAL A 98 9.78 6.70 6.45
N GLU A 99 9.70 7.22 7.67
CA GLU A 99 10.79 7.14 8.64
C GLU A 99 10.55 5.95 9.58
N SER A 100 11.61 5.23 9.94
CA SER A 100 11.55 4.07 10.82
C SER A 100 12.76 4.00 11.75
N GLY A 101 12.60 3.28 12.88
CA GLY A 101 13.61 3.20 13.92
C GLY A 101 13.54 4.34 14.93
N LYS A 102 14.50 4.39 15.86
CA LYS A 102 14.54 5.43 16.88
C LYS A 102 15.07 6.73 16.29
N TYR A 103 14.22 7.75 16.22
CA TYR A 103 14.55 9.07 15.67
C TYR A 103 15.89 9.61 16.20
N ARG A 104 16.66 10.19 15.29
CA ARG A 104 17.95 10.83 15.57
C ARG A 104 18.12 12.04 14.67
N THR A 105 18.74 13.08 15.22
CA THR A 105 19.19 14.22 14.42
C THR A 105 20.32 13.76 13.48
N LEU A 106 20.08 13.85 12.19
CA LEU A 106 21.08 13.59 11.15
C LEU A 106 21.89 14.86 10.88
N ARG A 107 23.12 14.68 10.39
CA ARG A 107 23.90 15.79 9.87
C ARG A 107 23.29 16.30 8.59
N ASN A 108 23.46 17.59 8.31
CA ASN A 108 23.07 18.14 7.03
C ASN A 108 23.81 17.43 5.89
N SER A 109 23.08 17.14 4.85
CA SER A 109 23.64 16.62 3.59
C SER A 109 23.96 17.79 2.67
N ASN A 110 25.12 17.71 2.03
CA ASN A 110 25.51 18.62 0.96
C ASN A 110 25.54 17.83 -0.35
N VAL A 111 24.61 18.14 -1.24
CA VAL A 111 24.47 17.45 -2.54
C VAL A 111 24.57 18.49 -3.62
N ARG A 112 25.63 18.38 -4.44
CA ARG A 112 25.81 19.21 -5.63
C ARG A 112 26.08 18.28 -6.82
N MET A 113 25.07 18.08 -7.63
CA MET A 113 25.09 17.15 -8.77
C MET A 113 24.35 17.78 -9.94
N THR A 114 24.88 17.62 -11.16
CA THR A 114 24.31 18.15 -12.39
C THR A 114 24.12 17.03 -13.39
N LYS A 115 23.02 17.06 -14.15
CA LYS A 115 22.67 16.04 -15.19
C LYS A 115 22.81 14.62 -14.67
N THR A 116 22.29 14.39 -13.47
CA THR A 116 22.45 13.13 -12.76
C THR A 116 21.10 12.46 -12.58
N PRO A 117 21.00 11.12 -12.75
CA PRO A 117 19.76 10.41 -12.42
C PRO A 117 19.35 10.62 -10.97
N PRO A 118 18.05 10.86 -10.68
CA PRO A 118 17.54 11.04 -9.31
C PRO A 118 17.93 9.92 -8.35
N LEU A 119 18.02 8.70 -8.84
CA LEU A 119 18.45 7.54 -8.06
C LEU A 119 19.88 7.71 -7.50
N GLU A 120 20.79 8.31 -8.28
CA GLU A 120 22.17 8.57 -7.83
C GLU A 120 22.21 9.68 -6.78
N VAL A 121 21.30 10.66 -6.84
CA VAL A 121 21.13 11.67 -5.78
C VAL A 121 20.73 11.00 -4.48
N LEU A 122 19.75 10.07 -4.51
CA LEU A 122 19.34 9.29 -3.33
C LEU A 122 20.49 8.45 -2.76
N ARG A 123 21.29 7.82 -3.62
CA ARG A 123 22.50 7.08 -3.20
C ARG A 123 23.53 7.98 -2.53
N ASN A 124 23.78 9.14 -3.07
CA ASN A 124 24.72 10.11 -2.51
C ASN A 124 24.30 10.54 -1.11
N VAL A 125 23.02 10.88 -0.92
CA VAL A 125 22.46 11.17 0.41
C VAL A 125 22.64 9.96 1.33
N GLY A 126 22.31 8.76 0.87
CA GLY A 126 22.47 7.53 1.64
C GLY A 126 23.91 7.32 2.13
N TYR A 127 24.90 7.56 1.28
CA TYR A 127 26.32 7.48 1.67
C TYR A 127 26.72 8.51 2.74
N GLN A 128 26.22 9.74 2.63
CA GLN A 128 26.53 10.79 3.58
C GLN A 128 26.00 10.49 5.00
N ILE A 129 24.84 9.83 5.09
CA ILE A 129 24.16 9.55 6.36
C ILE A 129 24.33 8.11 6.86
N ASN A 130 25.03 7.24 6.15
CA ASN A 130 25.11 5.80 6.39
C ASN A 130 25.55 5.41 7.80
N SER A 131 26.28 6.29 8.51
CA SER A 131 26.69 6.08 9.91
C SER A 131 25.53 6.19 10.90
N ALA A 132 24.44 6.82 10.54
CA ALA A 132 23.31 7.13 11.40
C ALA A 132 21.97 6.58 10.91
N ALA A 133 21.80 6.45 9.59
CA ALA A 133 20.58 5.95 8.97
C ALA A 133 20.88 5.25 7.62
N ASN A 134 19.95 4.45 7.16
CA ASN A 134 19.93 3.83 5.83
C ASN A 134 18.82 4.45 4.99
N VAL A 135 19.08 4.67 3.72
CA VAL A 135 18.05 5.01 2.71
C VAL A 135 17.73 3.75 1.94
N ILE A 136 16.48 3.32 1.98
CA ILE A 136 15.99 2.09 1.35
C ILE A 136 14.87 2.46 0.37
N LEU A 137 15.08 2.15 -0.90
CA LEU A 137 14.06 2.29 -1.94
C LEU A 137 13.41 0.93 -2.20
N ASP A 138 12.15 0.78 -1.81
CA ASP A 138 11.33 -0.39 -2.15
C ASP A 138 10.44 -0.04 -3.35
N LYS A 139 10.84 -0.54 -4.52
CA LYS A 139 10.12 -0.31 -5.77
C LYS A 139 8.78 -1.03 -5.83
N ASN A 140 8.67 -2.19 -5.18
CA ASN A 140 7.44 -2.99 -5.20
C ASN A 140 6.37 -2.40 -4.28
N ALA A 141 6.77 -1.95 -3.09
CA ALA A 141 5.88 -1.31 -2.14
C ALA A 141 5.67 0.19 -2.41
N HIS A 142 6.39 0.77 -3.38
CA HIS A 142 6.42 2.21 -3.69
C HIS A 142 6.75 3.07 -2.46
N VAL A 143 7.77 2.65 -1.71
CA VAL A 143 8.20 3.30 -0.47
C VAL A 143 9.66 3.69 -0.54
N LEU A 144 9.95 4.96 -0.22
CA LEU A 144 11.27 5.44 0.13
C LEU A 144 11.37 5.51 1.65
N ARG A 145 12.16 4.62 2.25
CA ARG A 145 12.30 4.50 3.71
C ARG A 145 13.62 5.06 4.18
N LEU A 146 13.55 5.90 5.22
CA LEU A 146 14.71 6.32 6.01
C LEU A 146 14.70 5.54 7.32
N GLU A 147 15.65 4.63 7.49
CA GLU A 147 15.75 3.77 8.67
C GLU A 147 16.90 4.23 9.57
N TYR A 148 16.57 4.70 10.77
CA TYR A 148 17.56 5.12 11.76
C TYR A 148 18.25 3.92 12.39
N ARG A 149 19.60 3.92 12.40
CA ARG A 149 20.41 2.85 13.00
C ARG A 149 20.50 2.98 14.51
N ASP A 150 20.32 1.87 15.22
CA ASP A 150 20.58 1.82 16.67
C ASP A 150 22.08 1.91 16.98
N LYS A 151 22.45 2.76 17.94
CA LYS A 151 23.83 2.87 18.43
C LYS A 151 24.34 1.59 19.11
N ALA A 152 23.45 0.72 19.59
CA ALA A 152 23.79 -0.46 20.38
C ALA A 152 24.50 -1.55 19.58
N ILE A 153 24.30 -1.64 18.29
CA ILE A 153 24.87 -2.71 17.45
C ILE A 153 26.38 -2.48 17.20
N ARG A 154 26.85 -1.22 17.24
CA ARG A 154 28.26 -0.89 16.95
C ARG A 154 29.24 -1.30 18.05
N ARG A 155 28.78 -1.57 19.31
CA ARG A 155 29.67 -1.93 20.44
C ARG A 155 29.90 -3.43 20.63
N ARG A 156 29.15 -4.30 19.94
CA ARG A 156 29.29 -5.77 20.10
C ARG A 156 30.29 -6.43 19.14
N GLY A 157 30.77 -5.73 18.12
CA GLY A 157 31.65 -6.30 17.10
C GLY A 157 33.15 -6.22 17.38
N PHE A 158 33.60 -5.57 18.44
CA PHE A 158 35.05 -5.43 18.74
C PHE A 158 35.34 -5.70 20.21
N ARG A 159 35.00 -6.91 20.69
CA ARG A 159 35.65 -7.47 21.84
C ARG A 159 36.84 -8.26 21.33
N GLN A 160 38.04 -7.66 21.43
CA GLN A 160 39.29 -8.36 21.33
C GLN A 160 39.26 -9.58 22.27
N GLY A 161 39.54 -10.75 21.71
CA GLY A 161 39.74 -11.96 22.46
C GLY A 161 40.85 -11.78 23.50
N PRO A 162 40.87 -12.57 24.60
CA PRO A 162 41.90 -12.48 25.60
C PRO A 162 43.24 -12.82 24.98
N SER A 163 44.20 -11.90 25.13
CA SER A 163 45.61 -12.14 24.87
C SER A 163 46.06 -13.32 25.78
N SER A 164 46.32 -14.48 25.21
CA SER A 164 47.00 -15.54 25.92
C SER A 164 48.44 -15.09 26.23
N GLN A 165 48.68 -14.73 27.48
CA GLN A 165 50.01 -14.67 28.02
C GLN A 165 50.58 -16.08 28.02
N ALA A 166 51.56 -16.32 27.17
CA ALA A 166 52.42 -17.50 27.27
C ALA A 166 53.37 -17.25 28.46
N ASP A 167 53.15 -17.98 29.56
CA ASP A 167 54.12 -18.12 30.61
C ASP A 167 55.32 -18.91 30.10
N THR A 168 56.43 -18.25 29.94
CA THR A 168 57.73 -18.91 29.72
C THR A 168 58.29 -19.25 31.08
N LEU A 169 58.16 -20.50 31.52
CA LEU A 169 58.92 -21.07 32.63
C LEU A 169 60.31 -21.42 32.11
N GLY A 170 61.30 -20.65 32.53
CA GLY A 170 62.69 -21.02 32.43
C GLY A 170 63.05 -21.95 33.63
N GLY A 171 63.76 -23.01 33.32
CA GLY A 171 64.50 -23.88 34.22
C GLY A 171 65.88 -24.02 33.69
#